data_a5564a6db39115f2b5a2d942812c47cd
#
_entry.id   a5564a6db39115f2b5a2d942812c47cd
#
_cell.length_a   1.000
_cell.length_b   1.000
_cell.length_c   1.000
_cell.angle_alpha   90.00
_cell.angle_beta   90.00
_cell.angle_gamma   90.00
#
_symmetry.space_group_name_H-M   'P 1'
#
loop_
_entity.id
_entity.type
_entity.pdbx_description
1 polymer ?
#
loop_
_entity_poly.entity_id
_entity_poly.type
_entity_poly.pdbx_seq_one_letter_code
_entity_poly.pdbx_strand_id
1 'polypeptide(L)'
;MLGIYCKNKVKLIYPFLISGIIAVGLLSGCKSITIVDPLVLSEIAPLPRTVVVKPVIEYEPVYSVMRIIEVSEENGLQKYFLVRLGADKTGVARGVSGDIAEDADFQKIIGTYKIIEIYGDFFRGQIDSLSYKIGPTAYIRVKTGEKVKEGK
;
A
#
# COMPACT_ATOMS: atom_id res chain seq x y z
N MET A 1 39.46 -24.97 0.42
CA MET A 1 39.55 -23.76 -0.43
C MET A 1 38.58 -22.76 0.13
N LEU A 2 39.01 -21.99 1.01
CA LEU A 2 39.30 -20.57 1.18
C LEU A 2 38.08 -19.68 0.82
N GLY A 3 37.29 -19.38 1.84
CA GLY A 3 36.30 -18.34 1.85
C GLY A 3 36.93 -17.00 2.26
N ILE A 4 36.60 -15.96 1.54
CA ILE A 4 37.10 -14.59 1.82
C ILE A 4 35.95 -13.82 2.50
N TYR A 5 36.13 -13.58 3.80
CA TYR A 5 35.32 -12.68 4.62
C TYR A 5 35.89 -11.26 4.43
N CYS A 6 35.12 -10.36 3.84
CA CYS A 6 35.36 -8.92 3.89
C CYS A 6 34.56 -8.26 4.99
N LYS A 7 35.17 -8.06 6.15
CA LYS A 7 34.69 -7.17 7.22
C LYS A 7 35.17 -5.74 6.93
N ASN A 8 34.28 -4.89 6.43
CA ASN A 8 34.56 -3.46 6.40
C ASN A 8 34.12 -2.82 7.74
N LYS A 9 35.12 -2.62 8.60
CA LYS A 9 35.03 -1.70 9.74
C LYS A 9 35.31 -0.28 9.24
N VAL A 10 34.28 0.54 9.05
CA VAL A 10 34.44 1.99 8.94
C VAL A 10 34.59 2.54 10.35
N LYS A 11 35.80 2.89 10.76
CA LYS A 11 36.09 3.65 11.97
C LYS A 11 35.69 5.11 11.74
N LEU A 12 34.74 5.57 12.53
CA LEU A 12 34.37 6.96 12.71
C LEU A 12 35.51 7.67 13.47
N ILE A 13 36.30 8.49 12.79
CA ILE A 13 37.28 9.40 13.39
C ILE A 13 37.01 10.79 12.79
N TYR A 14 36.15 11.56 13.49
CA TYR A 14 36.15 13.02 13.44
C TYR A 14 35.25 13.54 14.57
N PRO A 15 35.82 13.87 15.71
CA PRO A 15 35.47 15.12 16.30
C PRO A 15 36.72 15.73 16.96
N PHE A 16 37.25 16.77 16.41
CA PHE A 16 38.14 17.71 17.11
C PHE A 16 38.82 18.60 16.06
N LEU A 17 38.09 19.55 15.50
CA LEU A 17 38.71 20.73 14.86
C LEU A 17 37.59 21.77 14.44
N ILE A 18 36.71 22.11 15.35
CA ILE A 18 35.91 23.34 15.21
C ILE A 18 35.80 23.97 16.60
N SER A 19 36.91 24.41 17.13
CA SER A 19 36.93 25.26 18.32
C SER A 19 38.04 26.26 18.11
N GLY A 20 37.76 27.33 17.37
CA GLY A 20 38.78 28.34 17.21
C GLY A 20 38.54 29.43 16.18
N ILE A 21 37.29 29.75 15.80
CA ILE A 21 37.00 30.97 15.01
C ILE A 21 35.63 31.53 15.41
N ILE A 22 35.43 31.95 16.63
CA ILE A 22 34.33 32.82 17.03
C ILE A 22 34.87 33.78 18.09
N ALA A 23 35.67 34.72 17.67
CA ALA A 23 36.00 35.86 18.55
C ALA A 23 36.65 37.00 17.77
N VAL A 24 36.18 37.42 16.61
CA VAL A 24 36.46 38.73 16.04
C VAL A 24 35.30 39.10 15.12
N GLY A 25 34.34 39.86 15.59
CA GLY A 25 33.24 40.32 14.71
C GLY A 25 32.10 41.06 15.44
N LEU A 26 32.31 41.43 16.67
CA LEU A 26 31.30 42.18 17.42
C LEU A 26 31.75 43.61 17.73
N LEU A 27 32.09 44.38 16.71
CA LEU A 27 32.24 45.83 16.88
C LEU A 27 32.18 46.47 15.47
N SER A 28 31.01 46.67 14.92
CA SER A 28 30.76 47.77 13.97
C SER A 28 29.31 47.73 13.48
N GLY A 29 28.54 48.68 13.87
CA GLY A 29 27.32 49.02 13.15
C GLY A 29 26.03 48.93 13.93
N CYS A 30 25.91 49.68 14.99
CA CYS A 30 24.57 50.17 15.41
C CYS A 30 24.02 51.06 14.29
N LYS A 31 23.41 50.44 13.28
CA LYS A 31 22.43 51.17 12.45
C LYS A 31 21.17 51.30 13.29
N SER A 32 20.84 52.54 13.58
CA SER A 32 19.58 52.93 14.22
C SER A 32 18.42 52.24 13.56
N ILE A 33 17.84 51.28 14.26
CA ILE A 33 16.58 50.67 13.87
C ILE A 33 15.53 51.74 14.08
N THR A 34 15.03 52.32 13.02
CA THR A 34 13.85 53.18 13.06
C THR A 34 12.71 52.29 13.50
N ILE A 35 12.27 52.45 14.74
CA ILE A 35 11.08 51.76 15.23
C ILE A 35 9.91 52.37 14.47
N VAL A 36 9.44 51.63 13.43
CA VAL A 36 8.20 51.95 12.74
C VAL A 36 7.08 51.75 13.74
N ASP A 37 6.28 52.81 13.94
CA ASP A 37 5.19 52.85 14.92
C ASP A 37 4.30 51.61 14.77
N PRO A 38 4.10 50.80 15.85
CA PRO A 38 3.33 49.56 15.79
C PRO A 38 1.83 49.78 15.48
N LEU A 39 1.39 51.03 15.49
CA LEU A 39 0.00 51.42 15.21
C LEU A 39 -0.40 51.30 13.73
N VAL A 40 0.56 51.24 12.81
CA VAL A 40 0.23 51.14 11.35
C VAL A 40 0.04 49.68 10.88
N LEU A 41 0.45 48.69 11.69
CA LEU A 41 0.34 47.26 11.35
C LEU A 41 -0.99 46.62 11.77
N SER A 42 -1.85 47.33 12.51
CA SER A 42 -3.09 46.76 13.03
C SER A 42 -4.29 46.83 12.09
N GLU A 43 -4.12 47.48 10.93
CA GLU A 43 -5.27 47.73 10.01
C GLU A 43 -5.37 46.80 8.82
N ILE A 44 -4.43 45.88 8.65
CA ILE A 44 -4.55 44.85 7.60
C ILE A 44 -5.29 43.65 8.22
N ALA A 45 -6.62 43.72 8.17
CA ALA A 45 -7.44 42.55 8.49
C ALA A 45 -6.94 41.37 7.63
N PRO A 46 -6.62 40.21 8.23
CA PRO A 46 -6.19 39.05 7.46
C PRO A 46 -7.31 38.69 6.50
N LEU A 47 -7.00 38.80 5.21
CA LEU A 47 -7.94 38.33 4.18
C LEU A 47 -8.42 36.92 4.53
N PRO A 48 -9.74 36.67 4.52
CA PRO A 48 -10.26 35.35 4.82
C PRO A 48 -9.60 34.37 3.87
N ARG A 49 -8.77 33.48 4.42
CA ARG A 49 -8.19 32.38 3.64
C ARG A 49 -9.33 31.48 3.22
N THR A 50 -9.75 31.61 1.98
CA THR A 50 -10.70 30.67 1.38
C THR A 50 -9.99 29.30 1.38
N VAL A 51 -10.34 28.46 2.33
CA VAL A 51 -9.86 27.09 2.37
C VAL A 51 -10.55 26.38 1.22
N VAL A 52 -9.85 26.21 0.11
CA VAL A 52 -10.33 25.39 -0.99
C VAL A 52 -10.30 23.95 -0.51
N VAL A 53 -11.42 23.48 -0.01
CA VAL A 53 -11.59 22.06 0.34
C VAL A 53 -11.64 21.30 -0.99
N LYS A 54 -10.56 20.60 -1.32
CA LYS A 54 -10.58 19.68 -2.46
C LYS A 54 -11.57 18.57 -2.14
N PRO A 55 -12.50 18.24 -3.07
CA PRO A 55 -13.41 17.13 -2.86
C PRO A 55 -12.59 15.84 -2.68
N VAL A 56 -12.88 15.13 -1.60
CA VAL A 56 -12.31 13.80 -1.37
C VAL A 56 -13.08 12.83 -2.27
N ILE A 57 -12.42 12.35 -3.32
CA ILE A 57 -12.99 11.33 -4.20
C ILE A 57 -12.73 9.97 -3.53
N GLU A 58 -13.80 9.32 -3.10
CA GLU A 58 -13.74 7.95 -2.58
C GLU A 58 -13.82 6.95 -3.74
N TYR A 59 -13.00 5.90 -3.67
CA TYR A 59 -12.98 4.82 -4.66
C TYR A 59 -13.46 3.53 -4.03
N GLU A 60 -14.26 2.78 -4.79
CA GLU A 60 -14.70 1.43 -4.43
C GLU A 60 -13.95 0.40 -5.29
N PRO A 61 -13.47 -0.71 -4.70
CA PRO A 61 -12.86 -1.78 -5.46
C PRO A 61 -13.89 -2.51 -6.33
N VAL A 62 -13.53 -2.80 -7.57
CA VAL A 62 -14.30 -3.64 -8.48
C VAL A 62 -13.71 -5.04 -8.47
N TYR A 63 -14.57 -6.04 -8.37
CA TYR A 63 -14.17 -7.43 -8.31
C TYR A 63 -14.76 -8.25 -9.46
N SER A 64 -13.99 -9.19 -9.98
CA SER A 64 -14.48 -10.29 -10.80
C SER A 64 -14.66 -11.52 -9.92
N VAL A 65 -15.84 -12.13 -9.98
CA VAL A 65 -16.20 -13.34 -9.22
C VAL A 65 -16.10 -14.54 -10.13
N MET A 66 -15.41 -15.58 -9.68
CA MET A 66 -15.18 -16.81 -10.44
C MET A 66 -15.42 -18.03 -9.57
N ARG A 67 -15.96 -19.08 -10.18
CA ARG A 67 -16.22 -20.35 -9.50
C ARG A 67 -14.97 -21.23 -9.46
N ILE A 68 -14.72 -21.87 -8.33
CA ILE A 68 -13.71 -22.92 -8.19
C ILE A 68 -14.23 -24.17 -8.93
N ILE A 69 -13.39 -24.74 -9.80
CA ILE A 69 -13.74 -25.95 -10.59
C ILE A 69 -13.26 -27.20 -9.86
N GLU A 70 -12.06 -27.13 -9.31
CA GLU A 70 -11.39 -28.28 -8.72
C GLU A 70 -10.59 -27.82 -7.50
N VAL A 71 -10.54 -28.68 -6.50
CA VAL A 71 -9.73 -28.48 -5.27
C VAL A 71 -8.82 -29.69 -5.12
N SER A 72 -7.53 -29.43 -4.97
CA SER A 72 -6.53 -30.47 -4.78
C SER A 72 -6.11 -30.52 -3.31
N GLU A 73 -6.08 -31.74 -2.78
CA GLU A 73 -5.65 -32.01 -1.41
C GLU A 73 -4.20 -32.54 -1.41
N GLU A 74 -3.42 -32.08 -0.44
CA GLU A 74 -2.09 -32.59 -0.18
C GLU A 74 -1.99 -32.90 1.33
N ASN A 75 -1.64 -34.13 1.68
CA ASN A 75 -1.60 -34.62 3.07
C ASN A 75 -2.93 -34.45 3.83
N GLY A 76 -4.07 -34.62 3.12
CA GLY A 76 -5.40 -34.48 3.73
C GLY A 76 -5.87 -33.03 3.94
N LEU A 77 -5.07 -32.04 3.54
CA LEU A 77 -5.41 -30.63 3.58
C LEU A 77 -5.67 -30.10 2.16
N GLN A 78 -6.72 -29.32 1.99
CA GLN A 78 -6.98 -28.59 0.76
C GLN A 78 -5.92 -27.51 0.61
N LYS A 79 -5.09 -27.61 -0.44
CA LYS A 79 -3.92 -26.74 -0.60
C LYS A 79 -3.97 -25.89 -1.85
N TYR A 80 -4.54 -26.44 -2.91
CA TYR A 80 -4.63 -25.76 -4.20
C TYR A 80 -6.03 -25.87 -4.76
N PHE A 81 -6.35 -24.95 -5.65
CA PHE A 81 -7.58 -25.01 -6.42
C PHE A 81 -7.35 -24.52 -7.84
N LEU A 82 -8.26 -24.90 -8.73
CA LEU A 82 -8.28 -24.52 -10.12
C LEU A 82 -9.51 -23.68 -10.43
N VAL A 83 -9.31 -22.60 -11.18
CA VAL A 83 -10.37 -21.72 -11.65
C VAL A 83 -10.23 -21.51 -13.13
N ARG A 84 -11.36 -21.49 -13.84
CA ARG A 84 -11.40 -21.09 -15.25
C ARG A 84 -11.59 -19.58 -15.34
N LEU A 85 -10.72 -18.95 -16.11
CA LEU A 85 -10.82 -17.54 -16.44
C LEU A 85 -12.00 -17.30 -17.39
N GLY A 86 -12.74 -16.24 -17.15
CA GLY A 86 -13.71 -15.73 -18.10
C GLY A 86 -13.03 -15.00 -19.28
N ALA A 87 -13.85 -14.34 -20.09
CA ALA A 87 -13.36 -13.51 -21.19
C ALA A 87 -12.51 -12.33 -20.69
N ASP A 88 -12.85 -11.79 -19.52
CA ASP A 88 -12.09 -10.73 -18.88
C ASP A 88 -11.04 -11.32 -17.92
N LYS A 89 -9.78 -11.09 -18.26
CA LYS A 89 -8.61 -11.52 -17.48
C LYS A 89 -7.99 -10.37 -16.65
N THR A 90 -8.67 -9.23 -16.58
CA THR A 90 -8.18 -8.04 -15.87
C THR A 90 -7.96 -8.35 -14.39
N GLY A 91 -6.85 -7.89 -13.85
CA GLY A 91 -6.50 -8.09 -12.44
C GLY A 91 -5.96 -9.48 -12.09
N VAL A 92 -6.01 -10.45 -13.01
CA VAL A 92 -5.46 -11.78 -12.78
C VAL A 92 -3.99 -11.82 -13.13
N ALA A 93 -3.14 -11.88 -12.10
CA ALA A 93 -1.70 -11.97 -12.23
C ALA A 93 -1.12 -12.90 -11.17
N ARG A 94 0.04 -13.50 -11.45
CA ARG A 94 0.76 -14.30 -10.45
C ARG A 94 1.12 -13.44 -9.25
N GLY A 95 0.86 -13.95 -8.05
CA GLY A 95 1.12 -13.24 -6.80
C GLY A 95 -0.07 -12.43 -6.27
N VAL A 96 -1.14 -12.25 -7.05
CA VAL A 96 -2.38 -11.61 -6.59
C VAL A 96 -3.06 -12.50 -5.56
N SER A 97 -3.52 -11.90 -4.48
CA SER A 97 -4.27 -12.55 -3.41
C SER A 97 -5.72 -12.09 -3.41
N GLY A 98 -6.60 -12.90 -2.84
CA GLY A 98 -8.01 -12.61 -2.73
C GLY A 98 -8.71 -13.50 -1.72
N ASP A 99 -10.04 -13.39 -1.68
CA ASP A 99 -10.88 -14.12 -0.75
C ASP A 99 -11.56 -15.31 -1.42
N ILE A 100 -11.79 -16.36 -0.63
CA ILE A 100 -12.59 -17.54 -0.98
C ILE A 100 -13.91 -17.45 -0.20
N ALA A 101 -15.04 -17.58 -0.89
CA ALA A 101 -16.35 -17.59 -0.27
C ALA A 101 -17.14 -18.85 -0.63
N GLU A 102 -18.12 -19.18 0.20
CA GLU A 102 -19.03 -20.28 -0.05
C GLU A 102 -20.10 -19.91 -1.08
N ASP A 103 -20.39 -18.62 -1.23
CA ASP A 103 -21.42 -18.07 -2.11
C ASP A 103 -20.85 -17.00 -3.06
N ALA A 104 -21.55 -16.73 -4.15
CA ALA A 104 -21.13 -15.76 -5.18
C ALA A 104 -21.26 -14.29 -4.70
N ASP A 105 -22.06 -14.04 -3.69
CA ASP A 105 -22.31 -12.70 -3.12
C ASP A 105 -21.29 -12.33 -2.05
N PHE A 106 -20.38 -13.25 -1.72
CA PHE A 106 -19.34 -13.08 -0.71
C PHE A 106 -19.88 -12.71 0.69
N GLN A 107 -21.06 -13.22 1.03
CA GLN A 107 -21.65 -13.04 2.36
C GLN A 107 -20.87 -13.84 3.42
N LYS A 108 -20.34 -15.01 3.02
CA LYS A 108 -19.59 -15.88 3.89
C LYS A 108 -18.20 -16.17 3.32
N ILE A 109 -17.22 -15.40 3.78
CA ILE A 109 -15.81 -15.64 3.45
C ILE A 109 -15.30 -16.80 4.29
N ILE A 110 -14.73 -17.81 3.62
CA ILE A 110 -14.21 -19.03 4.24
C ILE A 110 -12.69 -19.15 4.23
N GLY A 111 -12.02 -18.30 3.47
CA GLY A 111 -10.56 -18.33 3.40
C GLY A 111 -9.97 -17.26 2.51
N THR A 112 -8.64 -17.32 2.38
CA THR A 112 -7.84 -16.48 1.50
C THR A 112 -6.93 -17.32 0.63
N TYR A 113 -6.53 -16.75 -0.51
CA TYR A 113 -5.68 -17.44 -1.46
C TYR A 113 -4.69 -16.50 -2.15
N LYS A 114 -3.72 -17.10 -2.83
CA LYS A 114 -2.76 -16.43 -3.72
C LYS A 114 -2.66 -17.15 -5.05
N ILE A 115 -2.65 -16.41 -6.16
CA ILE A 115 -2.45 -16.96 -7.50
C ILE A 115 -0.98 -17.34 -7.66
N ILE A 116 -0.69 -18.62 -7.92
CA ILE A 116 0.66 -19.12 -8.09
C ILE A 116 1.03 -19.37 -9.54
N GLU A 117 0.05 -19.71 -10.37
CA GLU A 117 0.26 -20.15 -11.75
C GLU A 117 -0.90 -19.75 -12.65
N ILE A 118 -0.59 -19.36 -13.90
CA ILE A 118 -1.61 -19.04 -14.92
C ILE A 118 -1.21 -19.79 -16.20
N TYR A 119 -2.13 -20.54 -16.76
CA TYR A 119 -1.93 -21.29 -17.99
C TYR A 119 -3.20 -21.31 -18.85
N GLY A 120 -3.10 -20.67 -20.02
CA GLY A 120 -4.23 -20.55 -20.94
C GLY A 120 -5.44 -19.83 -20.33
N ASP A 121 -6.55 -20.55 -20.24
CA ASP A 121 -7.81 -20.05 -19.67
C ASP A 121 -8.02 -20.50 -18.23
N PHE A 122 -6.98 -20.91 -17.55
CA PHE A 122 -7.05 -21.34 -16.17
C PHE A 122 -5.97 -20.68 -15.33
N PHE A 123 -6.22 -20.59 -14.02
CA PHE A 123 -5.18 -20.35 -13.06
C PHE A 123 -5.29 -21.29 -11.87
N ARG A 124 -4.15 -21.51 -11.24
CA ARG A 124 -4.02 -22.26 -10.00
C ARG A 124 -3.80 -21.31 -8.85
N GLY A 125 -4.66 -21.40 -7.85
CA GLY A 125 -4.51 -20.70 -6.58
C GLY A 125 -3.97 -21.63 -5.51
N GLN A 126 -3.10 -21.10 -4.66
CA GLN A 126 -2.69 -21.70 -3.41
C GLN A 126 -3.56 -21.12 -2.29
N ILE A 127 -4.05 -21.98 -1.44
CA ILE A 127 -4.86 -21.58 -0.29
C ILE A 127 -3.90 -21.16 0.83
N ASP A 128 -4.04 -19.93 1.30
CA ASP A 128 -3.22 -19.40 2.39
C ASP A 128 -3.87 -19.65 3.75
N SER A 129 -5.19 -19.52 3.83
CA SER A 129 -5.97 -19.80 5.03
C SER A 129 -7.35 -20.32 4.71
N LEU A 130 -7.88 -21.22 5.54
CA LEU A 130 -9.25 -21.71 5.49
C LEU A 130 -9.83 -21.79 6.90
N SER A 131 -11.05 -21.28 7.05
CA SER A 131 -11.86 -21.49 8.26
C SER A 131 -12.69 -22.77 8.16
N TYR A 132 -13.08 -23.14 6.93
CA TYR A 132 -13.88 -24.33 6.63
C TYR A 132 -13.41 -24.96 5.32
N LYS A 133 -13.70 -26.25 5.14
CA LYS A 133 -13.38 -26.99 3.91
C LYS A 133 -14.15 -26.37 2.72
N ILE A 134 -13.45 -26.17 1.61
CA ILE A 134 -14.04 -25.69 0.35
C ILE A 134 -15.02 -26.74 -0.15
N GLY A 135 -16.26 -26.34 -0.32
CA GLY A 135 -17.32 -27.18 -0.89
C GLY A 135 -17.34 -27.12 -2.43
N PRO A 136 -18.26 -27.86 -3.07
CA PRO A 136 -18.36 -27.95 -4.53
C PRO A 136 -18.85 -26.67 -5.20
N THR A 137 -19.35 -25.71 -4.44
CA THR A 137 -19.93 -24.44 -4.92
C THR A 137 -19.22 -23.23 -4.36
N ALA A 138 -17.90 -23.28 -4.23
CA ALA A 138 -17.15 -22.15 -3.72
C ALA A 138 -16.71 -21.21 -4.84
N TYR A 139 -16.54 -19.95 -4.47
CA TYR A 139 -16.17 -18.86 -5.36
C TYR A 139 -14.95 -18.13 -4.84
N ILE A 140 -14.26 -17.47 -5.76
CA ILE A 140 -13.19 -16.53 -5.46
C ILE A 140 -13.52 -15.17 -6.07
N ARG A 141 -12.95 -14.11 -5.51
CA ARG A 141 -12.98 -12.78 -6.13
C ARG A 141 -11.57 -12.25 -6.32
N VAL A 142 -11.36 -11.61 -7.48
CA VAL A 142 -10.11 -10.91 -7.84
C VAL A 142 -10.43 -9.45 -8.04
N LYS A 143 -9.65 -8.56 -7.44
CA LYS A 143 -9.79 -7.11 -7.67
C LYS A 143 -9.36 -6.79 -9.10
N THR A 144 -10.26 -6.26 -9.92
CA THR A 144 -10.01 -5.90 -11.32
C THR A 144 -9.76 -4.42 -11.52
N GLY A 145 -10.17 -3.58 -10.58
CA GLY A 145 -10.01 -2.13 -10.68
C GLY A 145 -10.62 -1.38 -9.50
N GLU A 146 -10.82 -0.11 -9.72
CA GLU A 146 -11.50 0.79 -8.78
C GLU A 146 -12.46 1.68 -9.57
N LYS A 147 -13.62 1.96 -9.00
CA LYS A 147 -14.58 2.94 -9.52
C LYS A 147 -14.81 4.04 -8.51
N VAL A 148 -15.16 5.23 -8.98
CA VAL A 148 -15.55 6.32 -8.10
C VAL A 148 -16.85 5.94 -7.39
N LYS A 149 -16.85 6.08 -6.07
CA LYS A 149 -18.05 5.86 -5.27
C LYS A 149 -19.05 6.99 -5.54
N GLU A 150 -20.17 6.65 -6.14
CA GLU A 150 -21.24 7.63 -6.31
C GLU A 150 -21.84 7.97 -4.95
N GLY A 151 -21.69 9.24 -4.53
CA GLY A 151 -22.33 9.74 -3.31
C GLY A 151 -23.86 9.66 -3.47
N LYS A 152 -24.50 9.00 -2.51
CA LYS A 152 -25.97 9.05 -2.39
C LYS A 152 -26.41 10.38 -1.84
#